data_56fa0fa77e3fef23826c67f2d4d2ba5b
#
_entry.id   56fa0fa77e3fef23826c67f2d4d2ba5b
#
_cell.length_a   1.000
_cell.length_b   1.000
_cell.length_c   1.000
_cell.angle_alpha   90.00
_cell.angle_beta   90.00
_cell.angle_gamma   90.00
#
_symmetry.space_group_name_H-M   'P 1'
#
loop_
_entity.id
_entity.type
_entity.pdbx_description
1 polymer ?
#
loop_
_entity_poly.entity_id
_entity_poly.type
_entity_poly.pdbx_seq_one_letter_code
_entity_poly.pdbx_strand_id
1 'polypeptide(L)'
;MRRRNVLTALMTAPIALSAIGRTATAAPATGTAATTGTAATTGAAETKKKGVSAWDFNGVTQCLADSRAGWFYTWSSSRGAITVPAGVEFVPMIWGPNSVTDAELNQAKQQGTTLLGFNEPDHPGQATMSVTQALDLWPRLQSTGLRLGAPGVATGANVAGGWLDSFLQGAAARGLRVDFIPVHWYGADFDATNATAQLRGYLQATYDRHKKPLWLTEYALIDWSSGTARYPTQAQQAAFVQQSTAMLQNLPFVERYAWFTLSTSRGDGTGLYDGTTATQVGAAYRSAG
;
A
#
# COMPACT_ATOMS: atom_id res chain seq x y z
N MET A 1 5.33 -21.50 -15.28
CA MET A 1 4.33 -20.98 -16.21
C MET A 1 2.95 -20.77 -15.59
N ARG A 2 2.82 -20.17 -14.38
CA ARG A 2 1.50 -19.94 -13.73
C ARG A 2 1.31 -18.50 -13.17
N ARG A 3 2.16 -17.55 -13.56
CA ARG A 3 2.17 -16.18 -13.00
C ARG A 3 1.41 -15.11 -13.83
N ARG A 4 0.80 -15.48 -14.96
CA ARG A 4 0.11 -14.52 -15.85
C ARG A 4 -1.35 -14.20 -15.48
N ASN A 5 -1.95 -14.92 -14.54
CA ASN A 5 -3.40 -14.83 -14.28
C ASN A 5 -3.79 -13.95 -13.09
N VAL A 6 -2.84 -13.43 -12.30
CA VAL A 6 -3.17 -12.67 -11.07
C VAL A 6 -3.74 -11.28 -11.38
N LEU A 7 -3.36 -10.67 -12.50
CA LEU A 7 -3.82 -9.31 -12.85
C LEU A 7 -5.16 -9.26 -13.62
N THR A 8 -5.65 -10.37 -14.14
CA THR A 8 -6.89 -10.38 -14.94
C THR A 8 -8.16 -10.37 -14.08
N ALA A 9 -8.05 -10.67 -12.77
CA ALA A 9 -9.20 -10.79 -11.85
C ALA A 9 -9.57 -9.46 -11.14
N LEU A 10 -8.88 -8.36 -11.38
CA LEU A 10 -9.14 -7.05 -10.75
C LEU A 10 -10.43 -6.35 -11.23
N MET A 11 -11.27 -7.01 -12.01
CA MET A 11 -12.30 -6.32 -12.78
C MET A 11 -13.73 -6.67 -12.42
N THR A 12 -14.16 -6.66 -11.17
CA THR A 12 -15.61 -6.48 -10.90
C THR A 12 -15.92 -6.36 -9.41
N ALA A 13 -16.23 -5.18 -8.91
CA ALA A 13 -17.20 -5.00 -7.82
C ALA A 13 -17.63 -3.52 -7.71
N PRO A 14 -18.92 -3.24 -7.52
CA PRO A 14 -19.41 -1.88 -7.35
C PRO A 14 -19.11 -1.37 -5.93
N ILE A 15 -18.53 -0.18 -5.85
CA ILE A 15 -18.31 0.54 -4.59
C ILE A 15 -19.59 1.36 -4.31
N ALA A 16 -20.27 1.05 -3.21
CA ALA A 16 -21.37 1.88 -2.71
C ALA A 16 -20.79 3.11 -2.00
N LEU A 17 -21.04 4.28 -2.55
CA LEU A 17 -20.64 5.57 -1.99
C LEU A 17 -21.67 6.02 -0.96
N SER A 18 -21.34 6.06 0.33
CA SER A 18 -22.15 6.72 1.35
C SER A 18 -21.54 8.08 1.66
N ALA A 19 -22.16 9.14 1.16
CA ALA A 19 -21.84 10.52 1.48
C ALA A 19 -22.51 10.91 2.80
N ILE A 20 -21.75 11.26 3.83
CA ILE A 20 -22.25 11.98 5.00
C ILE A 20 -21.41 13.26 5.14
N GLY A 21 -22.01 14.38 4.75
CA GLY A 21 -21.48 15.71 5.01
C GLY A 21 -21.76 16.16 6.44
N ARG A 22 -20.73 16.65 7.14
CA ARG A 22 -20.90 17.56 8.29
C ARG A 22 -19.79 18.62 8.24
N THR A 23 -20.22 19.85 8.14
CA THR A 23 -19.44 21.07 8.28
C THR A 23 -19.07 21.30 9.75
N ALA A 24 -17.80 21.52 10.06
CA ALA A 24 -17.37 22.03 11.34
C ALA A 24 -16.54 23.30 11.13
N THR A 25 -16.97 24.34 11.78
CA THR A 25 -16.41 25.70 11.82
C THR A 25 -15.16 25.72 12.71
N ALA A 26 -14.09 26.36 12.26
CA ALA A 26 -12.84 26.57 13.02
C ALA A 26 -12.86 27.93 13.73
N ALA A 27 -12.38 27.95 14.97
CA ALA A 27 -12.04 29.17 15.72
C ALA A 27 -10.50 29.27 15.89
N PRO A 28 -9.91 30.46 15.95
CA PRO A 28 -8.47 30.64 15.95
C PRO A 28 -7.87 30.59 17.36
N ALA A 29 -6.68 29.99 17.50
CA ALA A 29 -5.88 30.04 18.72
C ALA A 29 -4.55 30.77 18.46
N THR A 30 -4.28 31.73 19.34
CA THR A 30 -3.13 32.61 19.44
C THR A 30 -1.86 31.87 19.89
N GLY A 31 -0.71 32.34 19.39
CA GLY A 31 0.60 31.74 19.59
C GLY A 31 1.24 31.97 20.97
N THR A 32 2.24 31.18 21.23
CA THR A 32 3.35 31.52 22.16
C THR A 32 4.64 30.82 21.68
N ALA A 33 5.71 31.58 21.55
CA ALA A 33 7.04 31.14 21.19
C ALA A 33 7.73 30.44 22.36
N ALA A 34 8.48 29.36 22.09
CA ALA A 34 9.44 28.81 23.04
C ALA A 34 10.67 28.21 22.34
N THR A 35 11.77 28.82 22.63
CA THR A 35 13.20 28.41 22.77
C THR A 35 13.73 27.13 22.11
N THR A 36 14.79 27.38 21.36
CA THR A 36 15.75 26.47 20.77
C THR A 36 16.45 25.57 21.79
N GLY A 37 16.31 24.25 21.61
CA GLY A 37 17.16 23.24 22.22
C GLY A 37 17.69 22.32 21.11
N THR A 38 18.99 22.41 20.82
CA THR A 38 19.69 21.55 19.85
C THR A 38 19.87 20.17 20.48
N ALA A 39 19.01 19.22 20.18
CA ALA A 39 19.24 17.82 20.50
C ALA A 39 19.93 17.16 19.29
N ALA A 40 21.14 16.65 19.52
CA ALA A 40 21.85 15.83 18.57
C ALA A 40 21.07 14.53 18.33
N THR A 41 20.40 14.41 17.19
CA THR A 41 19.78 13.17 16.73
C THR A 41 20.87 12.26 16.17
N THR A 42 21.17 11.17 16.89
CA THR A 42 21.87 10.01 16.36
C THR A 42 21.05 9.48 15.18
N GLY A 43 21.59 9.60 13.96
CA GLY A 43 20.90 9.23 12.73
C GLY A 43 20.56 7.74 12.66
N ALA A 44 19.36 7.39 13.02
CA ALA A 44 18.69 6.25 12.44
C ALA A 44 18.48 6.60 10.96
N ALA A 45 18.93 5.74 10.04
CA ALA A 45 18.68 5.91 8.61
C ALA A 45 17.18 6.13 8.41
N GLU A 46 16.80 7.29 7.86
CA GLU A 46 15.39 7.54 7.52
C GLU A 46 14.92 6.40 6.62
N THR A 47 14.06 5.55 7.16
CA THR A 47 13.41 4.53 6.35
C THR A 47 12.59 5.28 5.33
N LYS A 48 13.02 5.21 4.07
CA LYS A 48 12.33 5.90 2.98
C LYS A 48 10.89 5.42 2.93
N LYS A 49 9.93 6.30 3.19
CA LYS A 49 8.50 5.98 3.18
C LYS A 49 8.03 5.55 1.79
N LYS A 50 8.62 6.14 0.74
CA LYS A 50 8.22 5.98 -0.65
C LYS A 50 8.62 4.63 -1.21
N GLY A 51 7.67 3.87 -1.75
CA GLY A 51 7.85 2.57 -2.35
C GLY A 51 7.00 2.37 -3.59
N VAL A 52 7.05 1.21 -4.18
CA VAL A 52 6.29 0.88 -5.40
C VAL A 52 5.99 -0.61 -5.44
N SER A 53 4.81 -0.98 -5.97
CA SER A 53 4.54 -2.35 -6.37
C SER A 53 5.18 -2.64 -7.74
N ALA A 54 5.74 -3.83 -7.92
CA ALA A 54 6.44 -4.19 -9.14
C ALA A 54 6.30 -5.69 -9.46
N TRP A 55 6.44 -6.03 -10.72
CA TRP A 55 6.67 -7.39 -11.18
C TRP A 55 7.92 -7.43 -12.03
N ASP A 56 8.37 -8.63 -12.37
CA ASP A 56 9.55 -8.83 -13.20
C ASP A 56 9.26 -8.50 -14.67
N PHE A 57 10.03 -7.57 -15.23
CA PHE A 57 10.03 -7.20 -16.64
C PHE A 57 11.43 -6.73 -17.05
N ASN A 58 11.69 -6.70 -18.34
CA ASN A 58 12.99 -6.24 -18.84
C ASN A 58 13.22 -4.76 -18.50
N GLY A 59 14.26 -4.46 -17.70
CA GLY A 59 14.58 -3.12 -17.23
C GLY A 59 14.02 -2.74 -15.86
N VAL A 60 13.32 -3.66 -15.16
CA VAL A 60 12.72 -3.40 -13.84
C VAL A 60 13.72 -2.84 -12.82
N THR A 61 14.94 -3.37 -12.76
CA THR A 61 15.99 -2.89 -11.86
C THR A 61 16.36 -1.43 -12.12
N GLN A 62 16.48 -1.05 -13.40
CA GLN A 62 16.75 0.33 -13.80
C GLN A 62 15.59 1.26 -13.41
N CYS A 63 14.35 0.84 -13.65
CA CYS A 63 13.15 1.62 -13.29
C CYS A 63 13.02 1.78 -11.77
N LEU A 64 13.32 0.73 -10.99
CA LEU A 64 13.34 0.81 -9.52
C LEU A 64 14.36 1.85 -9.03
N ALA A 65 15.58 1.81 -9.57
CA ALA A 65 16.61 2.79 -9.22
C ALA A 65 16.22 4.22 -9.61
N ASP A 66 15.70 4.42 -10.82
CA ASP A 66 15.30 5.74 -11.33
C ASP A 66 14.08 6.31 -10.58
N SER A 67 13.15 5.47 -10.13
CA SER A 67 11.94 5.90 -9.39
C SER A 67 12.24 6.55 -8.03
N ARG A 68 13.45 6.32 -7.50
CA ARG A 68 13.86 6.71 -6.15
C ARG A 68 12.96 6.13 -5.05
N ALA A 69 12.30 5.00 -5.32
CA ALA A 69 11.60 4.23 -4.31
C ALA A 69 12.61 3.60 -3.34
N GLY A 70 12.36 3.68 -2.05
CA GLY A 70 13.21 3.07 -1.03
C GLY A 70 12.86 1.61 -0.74
N TRP A 71 11.71 1.13 -1.24
CA TRP A 71 11.25 -0.23 -1.09
C TRP A 71 10.29 -0.64 -2.21
N PHE A 72 10.13 -1.94 -2.40
CA PHE A 72 9.15 -2.50 -3.32
C PHE A 72 8.68 -3.87 -2.85
N TYR A 73 7.57 -4.34 -3.43
CA TYR A 73 7.06 -5.70 -3.26
C TYR A 73 6.48 -6.22 -4.58
N THR A 74 6.24 -7.54 -4.65
CA THR A 74 5.89 -8.23 -5.89
C THR A 74 4.65 -9.13 -5.76
N TRP A 75 3.82 -8.93 -4.74
CA TRP A 75 2.72 -9.84 -4.37
C TRP A 75 3.16 -11.30 -4.18
N SER A 76 4.42 -11.52 -3.81
CA SER A 76 5.01 -12.85 -3.64
C SER A 76 6.01 -12.84 -2.48
N SER A 77 6.32 -14.02 -1.95
CA SER A 77 7.41 -14.23 -1.00
C SER A 77 8.80 -13.98 -1.63
N SER A 78 8.86 -13.89 -2.97
CA SER A 78 10.08 -13.75 -3.75
C SER A 78 10.05 -12.52 -4.66
N ARG A 79 11.18 -11.83 -4.74
CA ARG A 79 11.41 -10.81 -5.76
C ARG A 79 11.61 -11.38 -7.18
N GLY A 80 11.67 -12.71 -7.33
CA GLY A 80 11.93 -13.35 -8.61
C GLY A 80 13.36 -13.06 -9.11
N ALA A 81 13.49 -12.70 -10.39
CA ALA A 81 14.77 -12.35 -11.02
C ALA A 81 15.18 -10.87 -10.80
N ILE A 82 14.38 -10.08 -10.10
CA ILE A 82 14.67 -8.66 -9.88
C ILE A 82 15.94 -8.50 -9.05
N THR A 83 16.94 -7.84 -9.61
CA THR A 83 18.11 -7.36 -8.87
C THR A 83 17.74 -6.12 -8.08
N VAL A 84 17.94 -6.16 -6.77
CA VAL A 84 17.56 -5.05 -5.87
C VAL A 84 18.61 -3.94 -5.99
N PRO A 85 18.25 -2.71 -6.37
CA PRO A 85 19.19 -1.59 -6.38
C PRO A 85 19.70 -1.28 -4.97
N ALA A 86 20.91 -0.72 -4.88
CA ALA A 86 21.50 -0.31 -3.61
C ALA A 86 20.58 0.67 -2.85
N GLY A 87 20.34 0.40 -1.56
CA GLY A 87 19.49 1.22 -0.70
C GLY A 87 17.97 1.05 -0.92
N VAL A 88 17.56 0.06 -1.72
CA VAL A 88 16.15 -0.34 -1.90
C VAL A 88 15.89 -1.62 -1.11
N GLU A 89 14.76 -1.70 -0.42
CA GLU A 89 14.33 -2.90 0.33
C GLU A 89 13.29 -3.67 -0.48
N PHE A 90 13.44 -5.00 -0.55
CA PHE A 90 12.36 -5.88 -0.98
C PHE A 90 11.54 -6.33 0.24
N VAL A 91 10.21 -6.25 0.13
CA VAL A 91 9.28 -6.69 1.16
C VAL A 91 8.47 -7.87 0.65
N PRO A 92 8.69 -9.09 1.17
CA PRO A 92 7.92 -10.27 0.79
C PRO A 92 6.45 -10.20 1.22
N MET A 93 5.59 -10.94 0.51
CA MET A 93 4.17 -11.10 0.81
C MET A 93 3.79 -12.60 0.78
N ILE A 94 2.95 -13.02 1.73
CA ILE A 94 2.18 -14.27 1.62
C ILE A 94 0.80 -13.92 1.08
N TRP A 95 0.63 -14.10 -0.24
CA TRP A 95 -0.51 -13.56 -0.98
C TRP A 95 -1.87 -14.12 -0.56
N GLY A 96 -1.94 -15.41 -0.22
CA GLY A 96 -3.20 -16.06 0.12
C GLY A 96 -2.99 -17.44 0.73
N PRO A 97 -4.06 -18.23 0.94
CA PRO A 97 -4.00 -19.48 1.68
C PRO A 97 -3.06 -20.50 1.03
N ASN A 98 -3.01 -20.56 -0.30
CA ASN A 98 -2.16 -21.49 -1.04
C ASN A 98 -0.66 -21.13 -0.97
N SER A 99 -0.32 -19.92 -0.54
CA SER A 99 1.07 -19.47 -0.33
C SER A 99 1.56 -19.75 1.10
N VAL A 100 0.72 -20.27 2.00
CA VAL A 100 1.12 -20.61 3.36
C VAL A 100 1.80 -21.99 3.36
N THR A 101 2.96 -22.07 2.74
CA THR A 101 3.81 -23.28 2.68
C THR A 101 5.15 -23.02 3.34
N ASP A 102 5.85 -24.08 3.79
CA ASP A 102 7.18 -23.95 4.38
C ASP A 102 8.17 -23.32 3.39
N ALA A 103 8.05 -23.65 2.12
CA ALA A 103 8.90 -23.08 1.07
C ALA A 103 8.74 -21.58 0.95
N GLU A 104 7.49 -21.07 0.85
CA GLU A 104 7.21 -19.62 0.71
C GLU A 104 7.57 -18.86 2.01
N LEU A 105 7.28 -19.43 3.18
CA LEU A 105 7.61 -18.81 4.47
C LEU A 105 9.14 -18.73 4.68
N ASN A 106 9.88 -19.80 4.34
CA ASN A 106 11.34 -19.78 4.41
C ASN A 106 11.95 -18.81 3.39
N GLN A 107 11.37 -18.71 2.19
CA GLN A 107 11.80 -17.74 1.18
C GLN A 107 11.60 -16.30 1.67
N ALA A 108 10.45 -15.99 2.28
CA ALA A 108 10.19 -14.67 2.87
C ALA A 108 11.23 -14.31 3.94
N LYS A 109 11.57 -15.25 4.84
CA LYS A 109 12.61 -15.07 5.87
C LYS A 109 13.99 -14.77 5.30
N GLN A 110 14.32 -15.33 4.14
CA GLN A 110 15.60 -15.11 3.49
C GLN A 110 15.69 -13.79 2.73
N GLN A 111 14.54 -13.22 2.34
CA GLN A 111 14.51 -12.07 1.43
C GLN A 111 14.07 -10.76 2.08
N GLY A 112 13.51 -10.77 3.29
CA GLY A 112 13.03 -9.56 3.95
C GLY A 112 13.10 -9.62 5.47
N THR A 113 12.89 -8.47 6.08
CA THR A 113 12.76 -8.29 7.54
C THR A 113 11.31 -8.01 7.95
N THR A 114 10.47 -7.70 6.99
CA THR A 114 9.04 -7.41 7.13
C THR A 114 8.27 -8.32 6.18
N LEU A 115 7.08 -8.75 6.56
CA LEU A 115 6.20 -9.61 5.79
C LEU A 115 4.83 -8.96 5.64
N LEU A 116 4.37 -8.78 4.41
CA LEU A 116 2.98 -8.42 4.11
C LEU A 116 2.10 -9.67 4.23
N GLY A 117 0.94 -9.52 4.87
CA GLY A 117 -0.06 -10.57 4.99
C GLY A 117 -0.86 -10.80 3.70
N PHE A 118 -2.01 -11.45 3.83
CA PHE A 118 -2.85 -11.83 2.70
C PHE A 118 -3.35 -10.64 1.89
N ASN A 119 -3.37 -10.80 0.56
CA ASN A 119 -3.79 -9.75 -0.37
C ASN A 119 -5.30 -9.80 -0.61
N GLU A 120 -5.99 -8.73 -0.26
CA GLU A 120 -7.42 -8.53 -0.51
C GLU A 120 -8.29 -9.77 -0.21
N PRO A 121 -8.22 -10.29 1.02
CA PRO A 121 -8.97 -11.50 1.39
C PRO A 121 -10.49 -11.29 1.35
N ASP A 122 -10.94 -10.05 1.44
CA ASP A 122 -12.34 -9.62 1.35
C ASP A 122 -12.87 -9.55 -0.09
N HIS A 123 -12.00 -9.69 -1.11
CA HIS A 123 -12.38 -9.51 -2.51
C HIS A 123 -12.45 -10.84 -3.27
N PRO A 124 -13.60 -11.15 -3.93
CA PRO A 124 -13.71 -12.29 -4.84
C PRO A 124 -12.69 -12.20 -5.99
N GLY A 125 -11.94 -13.28 -6.24
CA GLY A 125 -10.92 -13.31 -7.26
C GLY A 125 -9.52 -12.88 -6.81
N GLN A 126 -9.38 -12.36 -5.59
CA GLN A 126 -8.12 -12.16 -4.90
C GLN A 126 -7.86 -13.33 -3.93
N ALA A 127 -7.25 -13.12 -2.78
CA ALA A 127 -7.00 -14.23 -1.85
C ALA A 127 -8.29 -14.92 -1.39
N THR A 128 -9.42 -14.22 -1.38
CA THR A 128 -10.77 -14.75 -1.11
C THR A 128 -10.78 -15.67 0.13
N MET A 129 -10.66 -15.06 1.31
CA MET A 129 -10.56 -15.79 2.58
C MET A 129 -11.63 -15.32 3.56
N SER A 130 -12.18 -16.25 4.33
CA SER A 130 -12.91 -15.88 5.54
C SER A 130 -11.95 -15.37 6.61
N VAL A 131 -12.46 -14.54 7.54
CA VAL A 131 -11.70 -14.09 8.71
C VAL A 131 -11.18 -15.28 9.52
N THR A 132 -12.02 -16.32 9.73
CA THR A 132 -11.62 -17.54 10.46
C THR A 132 -10.45 -18.24 9.79
N GLN A 133 -10.52 -18.45 8.46
CA GLN A 133 -9.43 -19.07 7.71
C GLN A 133 -8.12 -18.27 7.82
N ALA A 134 -8.20 -16.94 7.73
CA ALA A 134 -7.02 -16.11 7.89
C ALA A 134 -6.42 -16.19 9.29
N LEU A 135 -7.27 -16.20 10.34
CA LEU A 135 -6.84 -16.38 11.72
C LEU A 135 -6.22 -17.76 11.99
N ASP A 136 -6.75 -18.81 11.39
CA ASP A 136 -6.24 -20.18 11.57
C ASP A 136 -4.86 -20.37 10.90
N LEU A 137 -4.60 -19.66 9.79
CA LEU A 137 -3.31 -19.68 9.10
C LEU A 137 -2.29 -18.69 9.66
N TRP A 138 -2.73 -17.67 10.42
CA TRP A 138 -1.89 -16.58 10.90
C TRP A 138 -0.68 -17.02 11.74
N PRO A 139 -0.79 -18.05 12.63
CA PRO A 139 0.37 -18.55 13.38
C PRO A 139 1.54 -18.99 12.50
N ARG A 140 1.26 -19.48 11.28
CA ARG A 140 2.30 -19.85 10.32
C ARG A 140 3.08 -18.64 9.81
N LEU A 141 2.40 -17.52 9.51
CA LEU A 141 3.06 -16.28 9.14
C LEU A 141 3.85 -15.71 10.33
N GLN A 142 3.26 -15.73 11.53
CA GLN A 142 3.90 -15.29 12.77
C GLN A 142 5.18 -16.08 13.10
N SER A 143 5.23 -17.38 12.78
CA SER A 143 6.40 -18.24 13.01
C SER A 143 7.63 -17.85 12.18
N THR A 144 7.48 -16.98 11.17
CA THR A 144 8.63 -16.45 10.43
C THR A 144 9.52 -15.54 11.29
N GLY A 145 8.97 -14.96 12.37
CA GLY A 145 9.66 -13.98 13.21
C GLY A 145 9.77 -12.59 12.57
N LEU A 146 9.38 -12.41 11.31
CA LEU A 146 9.42 -11.13 10.60
C LEU A 146 8.43 -10.12 11.21
N ARG A 147 8.66 -8.83 11.03
CA ARG A 147 7.67 -7.80 11.32
C ARG A 147 6.46 -8.02 10.41
N LEU A 148 5.25 -8.10 10.99
CA LEU A 148 4.10 -8.70 10.33
C LEU A 148 2.97 -7.70 10.11
N GLY A 149 2.67 -7.41 8.83
CA GLY A 149 1.51 -6.62 8.42
C GLY A 149 0.24 -7.47 8.40
N ALA A 150 -0.88 -6.88 8.84
CA ALA A 150 -2.21 -7.48 8.70
C ALA A 150 -2.49 -7.91 7.25
N PRO A 151 -3.54 -8.69 6.97
CA PRO A 151 -4.06 -8.77 5.61
C PRO A 151 -4.45 -7.39 5.09
N GLY A 152 -4.04 -7.07 3.85
CA GLY A 152 -4.43 -5.84 3.17
C GLY A 152 -5.79 -6.02 2.52
N VAL A 153 -6.84 -5.38 3.03
CA VAL A 153 -8.19 -5.47 2.46
C VAL A 153 -8.32 -4.56 1.22
N ALA A 154 -9.14 -5.00 0.25
CA ALA A 154 -9.43 -4.22 -0.94
C ALA A 154 -10.15 -2.91 -0.62
N THR A 155 -11.07 -2.94 0.37
CA THR A 155 -11.85 -1.78 0.78
C THR A 155 -12.21 -1.84 2.25
N GLY A 156 -12.71 -0.71 2.80
CA GLY A 156 -13.36 -0.70 4.11
C GLY A 156 -12.44 -0.99 5.30
N ALA A 157 -11.14 -0.71 5.21
CA ALA A 157 -10.22 -0.85 6.34
C ALA A 157 -10.64 0.00 7.55
N ASN A 158 -11.40 1.07 7.32
CA ASN A 158 -11.94 1.97 8.36
C ASN A 158 -13.34 1.56 8.88
N VAL A 159 -13.93 0.45 8.39
CA VAL A 159 -15.33 0.07 8.70
C VAL A 159 -15.40 -0.78 9.96
N ALA A 160 -16.26 -0.39 10.91
CA ALA A 160 -16.55 -1.17 12.12
C ALA A 160 -17.24 -2.49 11.74
N GLY A 161 -16.76 -3.61 12.29
CA GLY A 161 -17.27 -4.94 11.98
C GLY A 161 -16.98 -5.41 10.56
N GLY A 162 -16.21 -4.63 9.77
CA GLY A 162 -15.71 -5.04 8.47
C GLY A 162 -14.70 -6.20 8.57
N TRP A 163 -14.23 -6.67 7.42
CA TRP A 163 -13.34 -7.83 7.37
C TRP A 163 -12.07 -7.63 8.21
N LEU A 164 -11.38 -6.48 8.01
CA LEU A 164 -10.15 -6.16 8.75
C LEU A 164 -10.41 -5.97 10.24
N ASP A 165 -11.46 -5.24 10.61
CA ASP A 165 -11.84 -5.01 12.01
C ASP A 165 -12.09 -6.34 12.74
N SER A 166 -12.84 -7.25 12.10
CA SER A 166 -13.12 -8.60 12.61
C SER A 166 -11.85 -9.45 12.72
N PHE A 167 -10.94 -9.35 11.74
CA PHE A 167 -9.64 -10.04 11.79
C PHE A 167 -8.79 -9.54 12.95
N LEU A 168 -8.67 -8.21 13.14
CA LEU A 168 -7.85 -7.64 14.21
C LEU A 168 -8.40 -7.96 15.60
N GLN A 169 -9.73 -7.95 15.77
CA GLN A 169 -10.39 -8.39 17.01
C GLN A 169 -10.13 -9.88 17.29
N GLY A 170 -10.28 -10.73 16.27
CA GLY A 170 -10.00 -12.16 16.37
C GLY A 170 -8.53 -12.46 16.67
N ALA A 171 -7.61 -11.72 16.05
CA ALA A 171 -6.19 -11.82 16.31
C ALA A 171 -5.84 -11.45 17.77
N ALA A 172 -6.40 -10.33 18.25
CA ALA A 172 -6.23 -9.92 19.65
C ALA A 172 -6.78 -10.95 20.63
N ALA A 173 -7.98 -11.49 20.39
CA ALA A 173 -8.59 -12.52 21.23
C ALA A 173 -7.78 -13.83 21.26
N ARG A 174 -7.02 -14.15 20.21
CA ARG A 174 -6.14 -15.33 20.11
C ARG A 174 -4.68 -15.05 20.50
N GLY A 175 -4.34 -13.82 20.95
CA GLY A 175 -2.96 -13.44 21.28
C GLY A 175 -2.01 -13.42 20.07
N LEU A 176 -2.54 -13.24 18.86
CA LEU A 176 -1.77 -13.21 17.62
C LEU A 176 -1.19 -11.82 17.37
N ARG A 177 0.09 -11.78 16.97
CA ARG A 177 0.80 -10.53 16.71
C ARG A 177 0.44 -9.95 15.34
N VAL A 178 0.16 -8.65 15.30
CA VAL A 178 0.01 -7.83 14.10
C VAL A 178 0.70 -6.50 14.36
N ASP A 179 1.71 -6.15 13.58
CA ASP A 179 2.59 -5.01 13.88
C ASP A 179 2.16 -3.72 13.16
N PHE A 180 1.57 -3.82 11.96
CA PHE A 180 1.07 -2.70 11.18
C PHE A 180 -0.07 -3.14 10.26
N ILE A 181 -0.74 -2.19 9.63
CA ILE A 181 -1.88 -2.43 8.74
C ILE A 181 -1.56 -1.99 7.32
N PRO A 182 -1.42 -2.91 6.36
CA PRO A 182 -1.48 -2.60 4.94
C PRO A 182 -2.88 -2.14 4.55
N VAL A 183 -2.97 -1.10 3.72
CA VAL A 183 -4.23 -0.58 3.18
C VAL A 183 -4.11 -0.32 1.69
N HIS A 184 -5.22 -0.53 0.96
CA HIS A 184 -5.36 -0.20 -0.46
C HIS A 184 -6.33 0.95 -0.63
N TRP A 185 -6.08 1.82 -1.60
CA TRP A 185 -6.98 2.92 -1.93
C TRP A 185 -6.91 3.29 -3.40
N TYR A 186 -8.05 3.26 -4.06
CA TYR A 186 -8.20 3.70 -5.44
C TYR A 186 -9.24 4.80 -5.54
N GLY A 187 -8.86 5.96 -6.09
CA GLY A 187 -9.73 7.12 -6.21
C GLY A 187 -10.44 7.21 -7.55
N ALA A 188 -11.76 7.44 -7.52
CA ALA A 188 -12.59 7.66 -8.70
C ALA A 188 -12.75 9.14 -9.07
N ASP A 189 -12.41 10.06 -8.16
CA ASP A 189 -12.37 11.49 -8.42
C ASP A 189 -11.01 11.87 -9.01
N PHE A 190 -11.00 12.36 -10.24
CA PHE A 190 -9.76 12.70 -10.95
C PHE A 190 -9.29 14.14 -10.71
N ASP A 191 -9.96 14.91 -9.84
CA ASP A 191 -9.41 16.12 -9.27
C ASP A 191 -8.38 15.77 -8.18
N ALA A 192 -7.13 16.19 -8.37
CA ALA A 192 -6.03 15.81 -7.50
C ALA A 192 -6.19 16.30 -6.05
N THR A 193 -6.82 17.48 -5.86
CA THR A 193 -7.04 18.07 -4.52
C THR A 193 -8.11 17.29 -3.77
N ASN A 194 -9.24 17.02 -4.42
CA ASN A 194 -10.31 16.24 -3.85
C ASN A 194 -9.86 14.82 -3.53
N ALA A 195 -9.20 14.15 -4.48
CA ALA A 195 -8.69 12.80 -4.30
C ALA A 195 -7.67 12.70 -3.14
N THR A 196 -6.77 13.69 -3.01
CA THR A 196 -5.82 13.73 -1.90
C THR A 196 -6.52 13.93 -0.56
N ALA A 197 -7.56 14.76 -0.50
CA ALA A 197 -8.37 14.94 0.71
C ALA A 197 -9.14 13.66 1.09
N GLN A 198 -9.71 12.96 0.11
CA GLN A 198 -10.40 11.68 0.31
C GLN A 198 -9.43 10.60 0.82
N LEU A 199 -8.26 10.44 0.21
CA LEU A 199 -7.22 9.53 0.67
C LEU A 199 -6.80 9.83 2.11
N ARG A 200 -6.54 11.10 2.43
CA ARG A 200 -6.20 11.52 3.79
C ARG A 200 -7.29 11.15 4.79
N GLY A 201 -8.54 11.45 4.47
CA GLY A 201 -9.71 11.11 5.32
C GLY A 201 -9.82 9.61 5.58
N TYR A 202 -9.63 8.78 4.55
CA TYR A 202 -9.63 7.33 4.67
C TYR A 202 -8.51 6.81 5.59
N LEU A 203 -7.28 7.28 5.38
CA LEU A 203 -6.13 6.89 6.20
C LEU A 203 -6.30 7.34 7.66
N GLN A 204 -6.78 8.57 7.88
CA GLN A 204 -7.05 9.08 9.23
C GLN A 204 -8.11 8.23 9.94
N ALA A 205 -9.24 7.94 9.28
CA ALA A 205 -10.31 7.12 9.85
C ALA A 205 -9.85 5.69 10.17
N THR A 206 -9.00 5.10 9.32
CA THR A 206 -8.41 3.78 9.55
C THR A 206 -7.46 3.81 10.76
N TYR A 207 -6.58 4.81 10.83
CA TYR A 207 -5.70 4.97 11.99
C TYR A 207 -6.46 5.22 13.29
N ASP A 208 -7.49 6.08 13.24
CA ASP A 208 -8.30 6.40 14.42
C ASP A 208 -9.01 5.18 14.98
N ARG A 209 -9.43 4.27 14.12
CA ARG A 209 -10.07 3.01 14.50
C ARG A 209 -9.10 2.02 15.14
N HIS A 210 -7.96 1.79 14.51
CA HIS A 210 -7.11 0.66 14.87
C HIS A 210 -5.87 1.04 15.70
N LYS A 211 -5.46 2.32 15.67
CA LYS A 211 -4.30 2.88 16.40
C LYS A 211 -3.00 2.10 16.16
N LYS A 212 -2.85 1.56 14.94
CA LYS A 212 -1.64 0.88 14.47
C LYS A 212 -1.02 1.65 13.30
N PRO A 213 0.30 1.57 13.11
CA PRO A 213 0.95 2.16 11.95
C PRO A 213 0.32 1.65 10.65
N LEU A 214 0.20 2.53 9.65
CA LEU A 214 -0.35 2.18 8.33
C LEU A 214 0.74 2.12 7.28
N TRP A 215 0.64 1.13 6.39
CA TRP A 215 1.35 1.07 5.12
C TRP A 215 0.32 1.15 3.99
N LEU A 216 0.34 2.21 3.21
CA LEU A 216 -0.49 2.32 2.01
C LEU A 216 0.19 1.54 0.89
N THR A 217 -0.13 0.25 0.77
CA THR A 217 0.58 -0.68 -0.11
C THR A 217 0.14 -0.60 -1.56
N GLU A 218 -1.07 -0.12 -1.83
CA GLU A 218 -1.56 0.15 -3.18
C GLU A 218 -2.35 1.46 -3.20
N TYR A 219 -1.99 2.38 -4.09
CA TYR A 219 -2.84 3.54 -4.36
C TYR A 219 -2.59 4.14 -5.75
N ALA A 220 -3.65 4.59 -6.37
CA ALA A 220 -3.66 5.33 -7.63
C ALA A 220 -5.05 5.94 -7.87
N LEU A 221 -5.20 6.76 -8.91
CA LEU A 221 -6.53 7.13 -9.42
C LEU A 221 -6.97 6.11 -10.47
N ILE A 222 -7.99 5.34 -10.13
CA ILE A 222 -8.69 4.40 -11.01
C ILE A 222 -10.17 4.41 -10.62
N ASP A 223 -11.03 4.66 -11.58
CA ASP A 223 -12.47 4.58 -11.39
C ASP A 223 -13.03 3.25 -11.91
N TRP A 224 -13.56 2.45 -11.00
CA TRP A 224 -14.18 1.16 -11.27
C TRP A 224 -15.72 1.20 -11.29
N SER A 225 -16.34 2.38 -11.13
CA SER A 225 -17.78 2.53 -10.92
C SER A 225 -18.64 1.99 -12.07
N SER A 226 -18.09 1.92 -13.29
CA SER A 226 -18.77 1.37 -14.47
C SER A 226 -18.54 -0.13 -14.70
N GLY A 227 -17.84 -0.82 -13.78
CA GLY A 227 -17.42 -2.22 -13.97
C GLY A 227 -16.21 -2.40 -14.90
N THR A 228 -15.70 -1.32 -15.48
CA THR A 228 -14.47 -1.29 -16.30
C THR A 228 -13.55 -0.21 -15.75
N ALA A 229 -12.26 -0.50 -15.67
CA ALA A 229 -11.28 0.48 -15.21
C ALA A 229 -11.27 1.71 -16.11
N ARG A 230 -11.45 2.88 -15.52
CA ARG A 230 -11.29 4.18 -16.18
C ARG A 230 -10.15 4.93 -15.51
N TYR A 231 -9.24 5.43 -16.29
CA TYR A 231 -8.05 6.13 -15.82
C TYR A 231 -8.15 7.64 -16.08
N PRO A 232 -7.56 8.48 -15.22
CA PRO A 232 -7.39 9.90 -15.51
C PRO A 232 -6.37 10.10 -16.64
N THR A 233 -6.24 11.34 -17.09
CA THR A 233 -5.11 11.74 -17.93
C THR A 233 -3.79 11.62 -17.15
N GLN A 234 -2.67 11.48 -17.86
CA GLN A 234 -1.33 11.47 -17.25
C GLN A 234 -1.06 12.72 -16.40
N ALA A 235 -1.56 13.89 -16.83
CA ALA A 235 -1.42 15.13 -16.09
C ALA A 235 -2.20 15.12 -14.76
N GLN A 236 -3.43 14.59 -14.74
CA GLN A 236 -4.22 14.46 -13.52
C GLN A 236 -3.58 13.47 -12.54
N GLN A 237 -3.12 12.32 -13.05
CA GLN A 237 -2.43 11.31 -12.25
C GLN A 237 -1.12 11.88 -11.66
N ALA A 238 -0.33 12.63 -12.45
CA ALA A 238 0.90 13.28 -12.00
C ALA A 238 0.63 14.35 -10.92
N ALA A 239 -0.43 15.16 -11.09
CA ALA A 239 -0.84 16.13 -10.08
C ALA A 239 -1.24 15.44 -8.76
N PHE A 240 -1.99 14.33 -8.84
CA PHE A 240 -2.34 13.52 -7.66
C PHE A 240 -1.09 12.93 -6.98
N VAL A 241 -0.13 12.40 -7.75
CA VAL A 241 1.16 11.93 -7.22
C VAL A 241 1.85 13.02 -6.40
N GLN A 242 1.98 14.22 -6.94
CA GLN A 242 2.66 15.33 -6.26
C GLN A 242 1.98 15.71 -4.94
N GLN A 243 0.65 15.88 -4.96
CA GLN A 243 -0.12 16.27 -3.78
C GLN A 243 -0.18 15.14 -2.73
N SER A 244 -0.46 13.92 -3.16
CA SER A 244 -0.60 12.77 -2.26
C SER A 244 0.73 12.39 -1.60
N THR A 245 1.85 12.40 -2.34
CA THR A 245 3.16 12.10 -1.74
C THR A 245 3.56 13.16 -0.71
N ALA A 246 3.36 14.44 -0.99
CA ALA A 246 3.60 15.51 -0.02
C ALA A 246 2.75 15.33 1.25
N MET A 247 1.47 14.98 1.10
CA MET A 247 0.57 14.68 2.22
C MET A 247 1.05 13.45 3.01
N LEU A 248 1.38 12.34 2.33
CA LEU A 248 1.79 11.09 2.96
C LEU A 248 3.09 11.21 3.75
N GLN A 249 4.06 12.00 3.26
CA GLN A 249 5.29 12.29 3.99
C GLN A 249 5.04 12.95 5.34
N ASN A 250 4.00 13.78 5.44
CA ASN A 250 3.64 14.55 6.63
C ASN A 250 2.67 13.82 7.58
N LEU A 251 2.22 12.61 7.28
CA LEU A 251 1.37 11.81 8.17
C LEU A 251 2.23 10.90 9.05
N PRO A 252 2.33 11.15 10.38
CA PRO A 252 3.24 10.41 11.26
C PRO A 252 2.85 8.94 11.43
N PHE A 253 1.56 8.61 11.27
CA PHE A 253 1.04 7.25 11.39
C PHE A 253 1.13 6.44 10.08
N VAL A 254 1.47 7.08 8.96
CA VAL A 254 1.81 6.38 7.71
C VAL A 254 3.31 6.16 7.70
N GLU A 255 3.73 4.91 7.91
CA GLU A 255 5.15 4.56 7.89
C GLU A 255 5.68 4.39 6.47
N ARG A 256 4.87 3.80 5.56
CA ARG A 256 5.24 3.54 4.16
C ARG A 256 4.05 3.71 3.22
N TYR A 257 4.36 4.03 1.97
CA TYR A 257 3.38 4.03 0.88
C TYR A 257 4.02 3.51 -0.41
N ALA A 258 3.25 2.81 -1.24
CA ALA A 258 3.68 2.27 -2.52
C ALA A 258 2.69 2.60 -3.62
N TRP A 259 3.18 3.24 -4.67
CA TRP A 259 2.39 3.53 -5.85
C TRP A 259 2.04 2.25 -6.61
N PHE A 260 0.83 2.15 -7.11
CA PHE A 260 0.38 1.10 -8.00
C PHE A 260 0.39 1.62 -9.44
N THR A 261 1.43 1.34 -10.27
CA THR A 261 2.52 0.38 -10.12
C THR A 261 3.77 0.89 -10.84
N LEU A 262 4.91 0.23 -10.70
CA LEU A 262 6.17 0.64 -11.35
C LEU A 262 6.02 0.68 -12.88
N SER A 263 5.46 -0.36 -13.48
CA SER A 263 5.20 -0.43 -14.92
C SER A 263 3.93 -1.22 -15.19
N THR A 264 3.26 -0.89 -16.27
CA THR A 264 2.14 -1.66 -16.78
C THR A 264 2.49 -2.24 -18.14
N SER A 265 2.12 -3.49 -18.38
CA SER A 265 2.31 -4.12 -19.67
C SER A 265 1.35 -3.62 -20.76
N ARG A 266 0.43 -2.70 -20.39
CA ARG A 266 -0.67 -2.24 -21.25
C ARG A 266 -0.66 -0.73 -21.49
N GLY A 267 0.30 0.01 -20.92
CA GLY A 267 0.31 1.48 -21.00
C GLY A 267 -0.87 2.15 -20.33
N ASP A 268 -1.54 1.46 -19.38
CA ASP A 268 -2.63 2.03 -18.62
C ASP A 268 -2.15 3.15 -17.68
N GLY A 269 -3.07 4.03 -17.28
CA GLY A 269 -2.76 5.34 -16.74
C GLY A 269 -2.05 5.39 -15.37
N THR A 270 -1.67 4.26 -14.76
CA THR A 270 -0.99 4.22 -13.45
C THR A 270 0.50 3.92 -13.54
N GLY A 271 0.99 3.35 -14.65
CA GLY A 271 2.39 2.96 -14.82
C GLY A 271 3.34 4.15 -14.71
N LEU A 272 4.35 4.03 -13.82
CA LEU A 272 5.42 5.03 -13.74
C LEU A 272 6.35 4.96 -14.94
N TYR A 273 6.44 3.80 -15.59
CA TYR A 273 7.29 3.57 -16.76
C TYR A 273 6.53 2.85 -17.87
N ASP A 274 6.85 3.20 -19.10
CA ASP A 274 6.58 2.45 -20.32
C ASP A 274 7.90 1.88 -20.82
N GLY A 275 8.04 0.55 -20.78
CA GLY A 275 9.36 -0.09 -20.85
C GLY A 275 10.31 0.48 -19.78
N THR A 276 11.39 1.14 -20.20
CA THR A 276 12.33 1.84 -19.29
C THR A 276 12.22 3.36 -19.33
N THR A 277 11.26 3.90 -20.06
CA THR A 277 11.04 5.34 -20.19
C THR A 277 10.05 5.80 -19.12
N ALA A 278 10.44 6.78 -18.32
CA ALA A 278 9.52 7.36 -17.33
C ALA A 278 8.35 8.06 -18.03
N THR A 279 7.13 7.75 -17.61
CA THR A 279 5.92 8.48 -18.01
C THR A 279 5.87 9.84 -17.31
N GLN A 280 4.88 10.67 -17.65
CA GLN A 280 4.66 11.92 -16.89
C GLN A 280 4.40 11.65 -15.40
N VAL A 281 3.67 10.57 -15.09
CA VAL A 281 3.44 10.12 -13.70
C VAL A 281 4.75 9.66 -13.06
N GLY A 282 5.58 8.90 -13.77
CA GLY A 282 6.89 8.45 -13.31
C GLY A 282 7.84 9.60 -13.02
N ALA A 283 7.89 10.61 -13.90
CA ALA A 283 8.69 11.81 -13.68
C ALA A 283 8.23 12.59 -12.44
N ALA A 284 6.91 12.73 -12.23
CA ALA A 284 6.34 13.33 -11.03
C ALA A 284 6.69 12.51 -9.77
N TYR A 285 6.55 11.17 -9.81
CA TYR A 285 6.86 10.30 -8.68
C TYR A 285 8.33 10.32 -8.30
N ARG A 286 9.23 10.32 -9.30
CA ARG A 286 10.67 10.42 -9.09
C ARG A 286 11.07 11.69 -8.35
N SER A 287 10.46 12.82 -8.69
CA SER A 287 10.75 14.13 -8.09
C SER A 287 10.04 14.37 -6.75
N ALA A 288 9.01 13.59 -6.42
CA ALA A 288 8.25 13.73 -5.18
C ALA A 288 8.86 12.93 -4.03
N GLY A 289 8.80 13.44 -2.79
CA GLY A 289 9.18 12.76 -1.53
C GLY A 289 10.59 12.99 -1.07
#